data_893676fa157cac2844c85930b9fbf852
#
_entry.id   893676fa157cac2844c85930b9fbf852
#
_cell.length_a   1.000
_cell.length_b   1.000
_cell.length_c   1.000
_cell.angle_alpha   90.00
_cell.angle_beta   90.00
_cell.angle_gamma   90.00
#
_symmetry.space_group_name_H-M   'P 1'
#
loop_
_entity.id
_entity.type
_entity.pdbx_description
1 polymer ?
#
loop_
_entity_poly.entity_id
_entity_poly.type
_entity_poly.pdbx_seq_one_letter_code
_entity_poly.pdbx_strand_id
1 'polypeptide(L)'
;MPTTFTSFLAAISLLSCLAITTARVQCQENPYIVTYDHYLEEPGNLEIEYFSTFGTQRAANNFHAFWMEFEYGATAWWTTELYLDGQTTLGDSTIFTGVRWENRFRPLKYEYFIDPVIYVEYEHKSAADKILKEVEGHDVESDYAPSNSILRKEHSNEIETKLILSGTYKGWNFSENTLAAKNLSNAPWEFGYALGFSRPLALKASAKRCSLCLQNFIAGAEMYGGLGDRYSFGLHDTSHYLAPVLAWNLPSDWTLRISPGFGLNDDSHRFLLRFGISREVSGFGSMIGNFLKGNQ
;
A
#
# COMPACT_ATOMS: atom_id res chain seq x y z
N MET A 1 -58.36 -31.82 -3.76
CA MET A 1 -57.41 -31.19 -2.85
C MET A 1 -56.01 -31.75 -3.05
N PRO A 2 -55.21 -31.19 -3.99
CA PRO A 2 -53.77 -31.43 -3.97
C PRO A 2 -52.90 -30.16 -4.21
N THR A 3 -53.44 -28.97 -3.92
CA THR A 3 -52.73 -27.71 -4.24
C THR A 3 -51.84 -27.15 -3.11
N THR A 4 -51.96 -27.68 -1.90
CA THR A 4 -51.23 -27.18 -0.73
C THR A 4 -49.83 -27.81 -0.58
N PHE A 5 -49.62 -29.01 -1.12
CA PHE A 5 -48.31 -29.72 -0.98
C PHE A 5 -47.26 -29.20 -1.93
N THR A 6 -47.66 -28.82 -3.15
CA THR A 6 -46.76 -28.25 -4.15
C THR A 6 -46.27 -26.84 -3.76
N SER A 7 -47.09 -26.04 -3.08
CA SER A 7 -46.72 -24.70 -2.58
C SER A 7 -45.70 -24.78 -1.43
N PHE A 8 -45.79 -25.82 -0.59
CA PHE A 8 -44.85 -26.02 0.53
C PHE A 8 -43.44 -26.48 0.04
N LEU A 9 -43.42 -27.34 -0.96
CA LEU A 9 -42.15 -27.79 -1.60
C LEU A 9 -41.45 -26.65 -2.37
N ALA A 10 -42.22 -25.74 -3.00
CA ALA A 10 -41.68 -24.57 -3.67
C ALA A 10 -41.09 -23.55 -2.68
N ALA A 11 -41.74 -23.36 -1.51
CA ALA A 11 -41.25 -22.48 -0.45
C ALA A 11 -39.95 -23.02 0.21
N ILE A 12 -39.84 -24.32 0.43
CA ILE A 12 -38.64 -24.96 0.96
C ILE A 12 -37.48 -24.90 -0.07
N SER A 13 -37.79 -25.04 -1.35
CA SER A 13 -36.78 -24.91 -2.42
C SER A 13 -36.28 -23.46 -2.57
N LEU A 14 -37.13 -22.46 -2.35
CA LEU A 14 -36.74 -21.04 -2.35
C LEU A 14 -35.92 -20.67 -1.10
N LEU A 15 -36.25 -21.21 0.07
CA LEU A 15 -35.48 -20.99 1.30
C LEU A 15 -34.09 -21.69 1.25
N SER A 16 -33.99 -22.84 0.61
CA SER A 16 -32.70 -23.51 0.43
C SER A 16 -31.80 -22.81 -0.60
N CYS A 17 -32.36 -22.07 -1.56
CA CYS A 17 -31.57 -21.22 -2.46
C CYS A 17 -31.08 -19.92 -1.79
N LEU A 18 -31.75 -19.43 -0.72
CA LEU A 18 -31.27 -18.29 0.06
C LEU A 18 -30.21 -18.64 1.11
N ALA A 19 -29.98 -19.92 1.35
CA ALA A 19 -28.87 -20.43 2.16
C ALA A 19 -27.60 -20.67 1.34
N ILE A 20 -27.51 -20.14 0.12
CA ILE A 20 -26.25 -20.04 -0.61
C ILE A 20 -25.40 -19.07 0.20
N THR A 21 -24.53 -19.66 0.99
CA THR A 21 -23.38 -19.07 1.64
C THR A 21 -22.90 -17.89 0.83
N THR A 22 -23.03 -16.68 1.37
CA THR A 22 -22.17 -15.56 0.97
C THR A 22 -20.76 -16.08 1.18
N ALA A 23 -20.13 -16.61 0.14
CA ALA A 23 -18.68 -16.67 0.10
C ALA A 23 -18.29 -15.21 0.36
N ARG A 24 -17.68 -14.95 1.51
CA ARG A 24 -17.01 -13.68 1.72
C ARG A 24 -16.00 -13.64 0.57
N VAL A 25 -16.23 -12.79 -0.40
CA VAL A 25 -15.21 -12.38 -1.34
C VAL A 25 -14.19 -11.71 -0.44
N GLN A 26 -13.11 -12.41 -0.16
CA GLN A 26 -11.99 -11.82 0.53
C GLN A 26 -11.50 -10.75 -0.44
N CYS A 27 -11.63 -9.49 -0.07
CA CYS A 27 -11.09 -8.39 -0.85
C CYS A 27 -9.62 -8.73 -1.10
N GLN A 28 -9.19 -8.64 -2.32
CA GLN A 28 -7.79 -8.91 -2.64
C GLN A 28 -7.01 -7.68 -2.21
N GLU A 29 -6.43 -7.74 -1.01
CA GLU A 29 -5.56 -6.69 -0.53
C GLU A 29 -4.37 -6.48 -1.47
N ASN A 30 -3.93 -5.25 -1.58
CA ASN A 30 -2.73 -4.87 -2.33
C ASN A 30 -1.53 -5.69 -1.84
N PRO A 31 -0.92 -6.55 -2.69
CA PRO A 31 0.21 -7.38 -2.28
C PRO A 31 1.53 -6.61 -2.22
N TYR A 32 1.58 -5.43 -2.79
CA TYR A 32 2.77 -4.61 -2.95
C TYR A 32 3.09 -3.80 -1.69
N ILE A 33 4.28 -3.23 -1.63
CA ILE A 33 4.71 -2.32 -0.55
C ILE A 33 4.93 -0.90 -1.08
N VAL A 34 5.32 -0.77 -2.35
CA VAL A 34 5.60 0.52 -3.00
C VAL A 34 4.55 0.85 -4.05
N THR A 35 4.19 -0.14 -4.84
CA THR A 35 3.24 0.03 -5.93
C THR A 35 1.81 0.00 -5.39
N TYR A 36 0.98 0.87 -5.85
CA TYR A 36 -0.46 0.82 -5.59
C TYR A 36 -1.19 0.13 -6.73
N ASP A 37 -2.24 -0.60 -6.41
CA ASP A 37 -3.20 -1.09 -7.39
C ASP A 37 -4.51 -0.27 -7.35
N HIS A 38 -5.54 -0.71 -8.07
CA HIS A 38 -6.82 0.00 -8.17
C HIS A 38 -7.81 -0.30 -7.04
N TYR A 39 -7.46 -1.19 -6.11
CA TYR A 39 -8.32 -1.50 -4.98
C TYR A 39 -8.21 -0.40 -3.92
N LEU A 40 -9.37 -0.03 -3.37
CA LEU A 40 -9.51 0.90 -2.26
C LEU A 40 -10.08 0.15 -1.08
N GLU A 41 -9.85 0.66 0.13
CA GLU A 41 -10.45 0.11 1.34
C GLU A 41 -11.99 0.14 1.26
N GLU A 42 -12.64 -0.90 1.77
CA GLU A 42 -14.10 -1.04 1.75
C GLU A 42 -14.79 0.06 2.57
N PRO A 43 -15.93 0.61 2.08
CA PRO A 43 -16.62 1.71 2.77
C PRO A 43 -16.97 1.39 4.22
N GLY A 44 -16.47 2.20 5.15
CA GLY A 44 -16.70 2.07 6.57
C GLY A 44 -15.76 1.12 7.30
N ASN A 45 -14.81 0.51 6.62
CA ASN A 45 -13.74 -0.28 7.23
C ASN A 45 -12.54 0.59 7.55
N LEU A 46 -11.72 0.13 8.48
CA LEU A 46 -10.43 0.72 8.82
C LEU A 46 -9.38 -0.37 8.75
N GLU A 47 -8.36 -0.19 7.92
CA GLU A 47 -7.15 -1.00 7.98
C GLU A 47 -6.10 -0.30 8.83
N ILE A 48 -5.40 -1.06 9.66
CA ILE A 48 -4.27 -0.60 10.48
C ILE A 48 -3.06 -1.38 10.03
N GLU A 49 -2.05 -0.67 9.52
CA GLU A 49 -0.84 -1.27 9.00
C GLU A 49 0.40 -0.81 9.78
N TYR A 50 1.35 -1.71 9.93
CA TYR A 50 2.70 -1.42 10.38
C TYR A 50 3.69 -1.93 9.35
N PHE A 51 4.52 -1.04 8.87
CA PHE A 51 5.60 -1.37 7.96
C PHE A 51 6.96 -1.10 8.59
N SER A 52 7.94 -1.85 8.14
CA SER A 52 9.31 -1.83 8.63
C SER A 52 10.26 -2.06 7.46
N THR A 53 11.26 -1.20 7.32
CA THR A 53 12.29 -1.28 6.28
C THR A 53 13.68 -1.27 6.92
N PHE A 54 14.44 -2.34 6.75
CA PHE A 54 15.86 -2.39 7.08
C PHE A 54 16.67 -2.07 5.84
N GLY A 55 17.41 -0.97 5.89
CA GLY A 55 18.24 -0.50 4.80
C GLY A 55 19.73 -0.59 5.10
N THR A 56 20.51 -1.01 4.08
CA THR A 56 21.98 -1.03 4.16
C THR A 56 22.55 0.06 3.29
N GLN A 57 23.34 0.96 3.89
CA GLN A 57 24.04 2.03 3.21
C GLN A 57 25.51 1.67 2.97
N ARG A 58 26.09 2.10 1.83
CA ARG A 58 27.48 1.79 1.45
C ARG A 58 28.47 2.63 2.24
N ALA A 59 28.16 3.89 2.47
CA ALA A 59 29.05 4.89 3.07
C ALA A 59 28.54 5.47 4.38
N ALA A 60 27.44 4.97 4.92
CA ALA A 60 26.79 5.47 6.13
C ALA A 60 26.24 4.33 7.01
N ASN A 61 25.67 4.70 8.15
CA ASN A 61 25.08 3.74 9.07
C ASN A 61 23.81 3.11 8.49
N ASN A 62 23.67 1.81 8.64
CA ASN A 62 22.43 1.12 8.33
C ASN A 62 21.26 1.68 9.17
N PHE A 63 20.05 1.55 8.66
CA PHE A 63 18.86 2.10 9.30
C PHE A 63 17.72 1.10 9.36
N HIS A 64 16.80 1.36 10.25
CA HIS A 64 15.50 0.74 10.36
C HIS A 64 14.45 1.85 10.35
N ALA A 65 13.80 2.05 9.23
CA ALA A 65 12.66 2.93 9.10
C ALA A 65 11.36 2.15 9.33
N PHE A 66 10.35 2.80 9.89
CA PHE A 66 9.07 2.20 10.16
C PHE A 66 7.96 3.24 10.11
N TRP A 67 6.73 2.79 9.77
CA TRP A 67 5.55 3.63 9.86
C TRP A 67 4.34 2.86 10.35
N MET A 68 3.41 3.61 10.96
CA MET A 68 2.06 3.18 11.23
C MET A 68 1.12 3.89 10.27
N GLU A 69 0.22 3.13 9.68
CA GLU A 69 -0.75 3.60 8.71
C GLU A 69 -2.16 3.28 9.17
N PHE A 70 -3.07 4.21 8.96
CA PHE A 70 -4.48 4.10 9.25
C PHE A 70 -5.26 4.43 7.99
N GLU A 71 -5.69 3.40 7.26
CA GLU A 71 -6.44 3.53 6.02
C GLU A 71 -7.94 3.40 6.31
N TYR A 72 -8.73 4.38 5.92
CA TYR A 72 -10.17 4.38 6.11
C TYR A 72 -10.93 4.49 4.79
N GLY A 73 -11.78 3.51 4.48
CA GLY A 73 -12.70 3.54 3.36
C GLY A 73 -13.84 4.52 3.64
N ALA A 74 -13.71 5.77 3.17
CA ALA A 74 -14.73 6.79 3.37
C ALA A 74 -15.97 6.54 2.50
N THR A 75 -15.77 6.12 1.25
CA THR A 75 -16.82 5.74 0.29
C THR A 75 -16.29 4.68 -0.68
N ALA A 76 -17.13 4.13 -1.53
CA ALA A 76 -16.70 3.16 -2.57
C ALA A 76 -15.74 3.73 -3.64
N TRP A 77 -15.48 5.03 -3.62
CA TRP A 77 -14.63 5.72 -4.59
C TRP A 77 -13.57 6.63 -3.95
N TRP A 78 -13.50 6.66 -2.61
CA TRP A 78 -12.55 7.47 -1.86
C TRP A 78 -12.10 6.76 -0.59
N THR A 79 -10.79 6.62 -0.47
CA THR A 79 -10.07 6.18 0.73
C THR A 79 -9.17 7.29 1.21
N THR A 80 -9.02 7.43 2.52
CA THR A 80 -8.13 8.41 3.16
C THR A 80 -7.25 7.71 4.18
N GLU A 81 -5.98 8.11 4.24
CA GLU A 81 -4.95 7.44 5.02
C GLU A 81 -4.11 8.44 5.81
N LEU A 82 -3.70 8.04 7.00
CA LEU A 82 -2.81 8.81 7.86
C LEU A 82 -1.60 7.96 8.24
N TYR A 83 -0.41 8.50 8.02
CA TYR A 83 0.86 7.85 8.33
C TYR A 83 1.60 8.58 9.44
N LEU A 84 2.25 7.79 10.31
CA LEU A 84 3.15 8.25 11.35
C LEU A 84 4.50 7.58 11.13
N ASP A 85 5.51 8.33 10.71
CA ASP A 85 6.80 7.83 10.27
C ASP A 85 7.87 7.98 11.34
N GLY A 86 8.72 6.98 11.46
CA GLY A 86 9.83 6.98 12.40
C GLY A 86 11.02 6.17 11.91
N GLN A 87 12.17 6.39 12.52
CA GLN A 87 13.42 5.77 12.09
C GLN A 87 14.41 5.60 13.22
N THR A 88 15.13 4.50 13.20
CA THR A 88 16.33 4.25 13.98
C THR A 88 17.53 4.13 13.04
N THR A 89 18.50 5.01 13.16
CA THR A 89 19.81 4.87 12.48
C THR A 89 20.80 4.21 13.44
N LEU A 90 21.41 3.10 13.03
CA LEU A 90 22.32 2.32 13.88
C LEU A 90 23.54 3.14 14.26
N GLY A 91 23.85 3.20 15.56
CA GLY A 91 24.95 4.00 16.07
C GLY A 91 24.69 5.52 16.14
N ASP A 92 23.45 5.96 15.87
CA ASP A 92 23.05 7.37 15.97
C ASP A 92 21.86 7.51 16.94
N SER A 93 20.61 7.55 16.43
CA SER A 93 19.42 7.82 17.23
C SER A 93 18.16 7.21 16.64
N THR A 94 17.11 7.14 17.46
CA THR A 94 15.74 6.89 17.03
C THR A 94 14.97 8.20 17.06
N ILE A 95 14.28 8.53 15.97
CA ILE A 95 13.54 9.79 15.81
C ILE A 95 12.19 9.55 15.13
N PHE A 96 11.23 10.41 15.43
CA PHE A 96 10.02 10.60 14.63
C PHE A 96 10.40 11.44 13.41
N THR A 97 10.03 10.99 12.21
CA THR A 97 10.47 11.62 10.95
C THR A 97 9.38 12.39 10.25
N GLY A 98 8.12 12.00 10.37
CA GLY A 98 7.09 12.73 9.67
C GLY A 98 5.66 12.24 9.85
N VAL A 99 4.75 13.01 9.26
CA VAL A 99 3.33 12.68 9.12
C VAL A 99 2.95 12.86 7.66
N ARG A 100 2.17 11.92 7.13
CA ARG A 100 1.65 11.98 5.78
C ARG A 100 0.14 11.80 5.80
N TRP A 101 -0.55 12.51 4.92
CA TRP A 101 -1.99 12.41 4.74
C TRP A 101 -2.31 12.17 3.27
N GLU A 102 -2.74 10.96 2.99
CA GLU A 102 -3.01 10.44 1.66
C GLU A 102 -4.51 10.37 1.38
N ASN A 103 -4.87 10.53 0.11
CA ASN A 103 -6.22 10.36 -0.39
C ASN A 103 -6.18 9.69 -1.76
N ARG A 104 -6.91 8.59 -1.93
CA ARG A 104 -7.05 7.88 -3.20
C ARG A 104 -8.49 7.97 -3.71
N PHE A 105 -8.63 8.28 -4.98
CA PHE A 105 -9.93 8.46 -5.64
C PHE A 105 -10.03 7.57 -6.87
N ARG A 106 -11.04 6.69 -6.89
CA ARG A 106 -11.37 5.86 -8.05
C ARG A 106 -12.50 6.51 -8.85
N PRO A 107 -12.22 7.14 -10.02
CA PRO A 107 -13.22 7.89 -10.77
C PRO A 107 -14.23 6.99 -11.51
N LEU A 108 -13.89 5.72 -11.74
CA LEU A 108 -14.74 4.78 -12.46
C LEU A 108 -15.61 3.96 -11.49
N LYS A 109 -16.90 3.87 -11.81
CA LYS A 109 -17.89 3.16 -11.00
C LYS A 109 -17.77 1.63 -11.12
N TYR A 110 -17.31 1.13 -12.25
CA TYR A 110 -17.18 -0.28 -12.55
C TYR A 110 -15.73 -0.61 -12.81
N GLU A 111 -15.37 -1.87 -12.65
CA GLU A 111 -14.05 -2.39 -13.03
C GLU A 111 -13.95 -2.55 -14.56
N TYR A 112 -12.80 -2.17 -15.10
CA TYR A 112 -12.44 -2.28 -16.49
C TYR A 112 -11.16 -3.09 -16.64
N PHE A 113 -10.66 -3.22 -17.84
CA PHE A 113 -9.36 -3.88 -18.09
C PHE A 113 -8.19 -3.10 -17.47
N ILE A 114 -8.30 -1.78 -17.42
CA ILE A 114 -7.41 -0.87 -16.70
C ILE A 114 -8.29 0.10 -15.92
N ASP A 115 -8.07 0.16 -14.63
CA ASP A 115 -8.77 1.04 -13.70
C ASP A 115 -7.83 2.14 -13.20
N PRO A 116 -8.10 3.40 -13.53
CA PRO A 116 -7.34 4.53 -13.01
C PRO A 116 -7.73 4.84 -11.57
N VAL A 117 -6.73 5.16 -10.75
CA VAL A 117 -6.90 5.79 -9.43
C VAL A 117 -6.06 7.05 -9.39
N ILE A 118 -6.62 8.11 -8.85
CA ILE A 118 -5.92 9.37 -8.59
C ILE A 118 -5.52 9.39 -7.13
N TYR A 119 -4.25 9.61 -6.89
CA TYR A 119 -3.64 9.70 -5.58
C TYR A 119 -3.16 11.13 -5.31
N VAL A 120 -3.38 11.62 -4.11
CA VAL A 120 -2.88 12.90 -3.62
C VAL A 120 -2.47 12.74 -2.16
N GLU A 121 -1.22 13.05 -1.85
CA GLU A 121 -0.67 13.02 -0.50
C GLU A 121 -0.09 14.38 -0.13
N TYR A 122 -0.27 14.78 1.12
CA TYR A 122 0.47 15.87 1.75
C TYR A 122 1.42 15.26 2.77
N GLU A 123 2.69 15.63 2.67
CA GLU A 123 3.75 15.19 3.55
C GLU A 123 4.34 16.35 4.36
N HIS A 124 4.58 16.08 5.64
CA HIS A 124 5.45 16.89 6.48
C HIS A 124 6.53 15.98 7.03
N LYS A 125 7.72 16.07 6.45
CA LYS A 125 8.83 15.15 6.77
C LYS A 125 10.11 15.89 7.14
N SER A 126 10.92 15.25 7.99
CA SER A 126 12.29 15.65 8.29
C SER A 126 13.21 15.16 7.18
N ALA A 127 14.26 15.91 6.83
CA ALA A 127 15.30 15.45 5.92
C ALA A 127 16.07 14.20 6.45
N ALA A 128 15.89 13.83 7.72
CA ALA A 128 16.42 12.60 8.27
C ALA A 128 15.60 11.36 7.91
N ASP A 129 14.47 11.52 7.24
CA ASP A 129 13.65 10.41 6.78
C ASP A 129 14.38 9.62 5.69
N LYS A 130 14.54 8.31 5.92
CA LYS A 130 15.18 7.36 5.00
C LYS A 130 14.17 6.32 4.49
N ILE A 131 12.88 6.57 4.70
CA ILE A 131 11.84 5.70 4.18
C ILE A 131 11.79 5.88 2.67
N LEU A 132 12.36 4.92 1.98
CA LEU A 132 12.26 4.83 0.54
C LEU A 132 11.03 3.99 0.20
N LYS A 133 9.85 4.46 0.62
CA LYS A 133 8.59 3.85 0.20
C LYS A 133 8.47 4.00 -1.31
N GLU A 134 8.74 5.20 -1.77
CA GLU A 134 8.81 5.57 -3.17
C GLU A 134 10.10 6.35 -3.40
N VAL A 135 10.58 6.29 -4.60
CA VAL A 135 11.78 7.03 -5.00
C VAL A 135 11.35 8.03 -6.07
N GLU A 136 11.67 9.29 -5.82
CA GLU A 136 11.35 10.38 -6.71
C GLU A 136 12.57 11.25 -6.97
N GLY A 137 12.49 12.07 -7.98
CA GLY A 137 13.50 13.07 -8.28
C GLY A 137 14.89 12.46 -8.48
N HIS A 138 15.87 13.12 -7.89
CA HIS A 138 17.26 12.75 -7.86
C HIS A 138 17.69 12.20 -6.48
N ASP A 139 16.76 11.62 -5.71
CA ASP A 139 17.06 11.02 -4.42
C ASP A 139 18.06 9.87 -4.59
N VAL A 140 19.21 10.01 -3.99
CA VAL A 140 20.30 9.04 -4.05
C VAL A 140 20.81 8.67 -2.66
N GLU A 141 21.47 7.52 -2.53
CA GLU A 141 21.93 7.01 -1.23
C GLU A 141 22.77 8.03 -0.43
N SER A 142 23.57 8.86 -1.12
CA SER A 142 24.44 9.85 -0.47
C SER A 142 23.68 10.93 0.30
N ASP A 143 22.44 11.25 -0.06
CA ASP A 143 21.64 12.28 0.59
C ASP A 143 21.23 11.87 2.01
N TYR A 144 21.16 10.57 2.24
CA TYR A 144 20.82 9.98 3.53
C TYR A 144 22.03 9.65 4.42
N ALA A 145 23.26 9.95 3.98
CA ALA A 145 24.48 9.66 4.70
C ALA A 145 24.72 10.50 5.98
N PRO A 146 24.35 11.80 6.04
CA PRO A 146 24.54 12.60 7.23
C PRO A 146 23.80 12.05 8.46
N SER A 147 24.30 12.42 9.67
CA SER A 147 23.70 11.98 10.93
C SER A 147 22.32 12.59 11.15
N ASN A 148 21.46 11.89 11.89
CA ASN A 148 20.13 12.38 12.29
C ASN A 148 20.20 13.73 13.02
N SER A 149 21.27 13.98 13.80
CA SER A 149 21.45 15.26 14.53
C SER A 149 21.59 16.48 13.59
N ILE A 150 22.02 16.25 12.35
CA ILE A 150 22.14 17.28 11.32
C ILE A 150 20.82 17.36 10.55
N LEU A 151 20.39 16.26 9.94
CA LEU A 151 19.26 16.21 9.02
C LEU A 151 17.91 16.54 9.70
N ARG A 152 17.74 16.15 10.97
CA ARG A 152 16.49 16.47 11.73
C ARG A 152 16.21 17.95 11.92
N LYS A 153 17.13 18.84 11.59
CA LYS A 153 16.91 20.29 11.68
C LYS A 153 16.19 20.85 10.47
N GLU A 154 16.16 20.11 9.40
CA GLU A 154 15.53 20.47 8.14
C GLU A 154 14.21 19.71 8.00
N HIS A 155 13.16 20.41 7.63
CA HIS A 155 11.83 19.87 7.40
C HIS A 155 11.32 20.34 6.05
N SER A 156 10.64 19.47 5.35
CA SER A 156 9.95 19.78 4.10
C SER A 156 8.44 19.60 4.24
N ASN A 157 7.71 20.37 3.44
CA ASN A 157 6.29 20.16 3.17
C ASN A 157 6.17 19.85 1.69
N GLU A 158 5.50 18.78 1.36
CA GLU A 158 5.45 18.27 0.01
C GLU A 158 4.02 17.85 -0.36
N ILE A 159 3.69 17.98 -1.63
CA ILE A 159 2.49 17.41 -2.22
C ILE A 159 2.95 16.41 -3.26
N GLU A 160 2.58 15.16 -3.05
CA GLU A 160 2.78 14.10 -4.00
C GLU A 160 1.46 13.75 -4.70
N THR A 161 1.55 13.45 -5.98
CA THR A 161 0.42 13.00 -6.79
C THR A 161 0.83 11.79 -7.61
N LYS A 162 -0.06 10.78 -7.70
CA LYS A 162 0.14 9.63 -8.58
C LYS A 162 -1.07 9.43 -9.49
N LEU A 163 -0.79 9.05 -10.70
CA LEU A 163 -1.75 8.36 -11.55
C LEU A 163 -1.45 6.87 -11.48
N ILE A 164 -2.36 6.12 -10.89
CA ILE A 164 -2.27 4.68 -10.76
C ILE A 164 -3.11 4.07 -11.87
N LEU A 165 -2.50 3.23 -12.70
CA LEU A 165 -3.17 2.47 -13.76
C LEU A 165 -2.98 0.98 -13.43
N SER A 166 -4.06 0.32 -13.06
CA SER A 166 -3.99 -1.08 -12.63
C SER A 166 -5.10 -1.90 -13.24
N GLY A 167 -4.85 -3.19 -13.38
CA GLY A 167 -5.86 -4.11 -13.88
C GLY A 167 -5.51 -5.56 -13.56
N THR A 168 -6.56 -6.40 -13.53
CA THR A 168 -6.40 -7.83 -13.28
C THR A 168 -6.88 -8.65 -14.45
N TYR A 169 -6.01 -9.53 -14.96
CA TYR A 169 -6.33 -10.43 -16.06
C TYR A 169 -5.89 -11.87 -15.76
N LYS A 170 -6.84 -12.80 -15.75
CA LYS A 170 -6.61 -14.22 -15.46
C LYS A 170 -5.84 -14.47 -14.16
N GLY A 171 -6.10 -13.65 -13.14
CA GLY A 171 -5.46 -13.70 -11.83
C GLY A 171 -4.10 -13.02 -11.76
N TRP A 172 -3.59 -12.47 -12.83
CA TRP A 172 -2.43 -11.59 -12.83
C TRP A 172 -2.89 -10.15 -12.60
N ASN A 173 -2.31 -9.50 -11.61
CA ASN A 173 -2.42 -8.04 -11.43
C ASN A 173 -1.21 -7.38 -12.09
N PHE A 174 -1.46 -6.28 -12.77
CA PHE A 174 -0.47 -5.37 -13.35
C PHE A 174 -0.81 -3.98 -12.87
N SER A 175 0.14 -3.29 -12.31
CA SER A 175 -0.01 -1.92 -11.83
C SER A 175 1.15 -1.05 -12.29
N GLU A 176 0.82 0.16 -12.70
CA GLU A 176 1.76 1.22 -13.04
C GLU A 176 1.35 2.47 -12.26
N ASN A 177 2.31 3.10 -11.59
CA ASN A 177 2.14 4.35 -10.88
C ASN A 177 3.13 5.38 -11.44
N THR A 178 2.64 6.39 -12.10
CA THR A 178 3.41 7.57 -12.47
C THR A 178 3.27 8.61 -11.36
N LEU A 179 4.39 9.07 -10.86
CA LEU A 179 4.51 9.89 -9.66
C LEU A 179 5.04 11.27 -10.00
N ALA A 180 4.48 12.29 -9.39
CA ALA A 180 4.97 13.66 -9.44
C ALA A 180 4.84 14.31 -8.07
N ALA A 181 5.97 14.76 -7.54
CA ALA A 181 6.09 15.39 -6.23
C ALA A 181 6.49 16.86 -6.35
N LYS A 182 6.09 17.64 -5.38
CA LYS A 182 6.36 19.07 -5.31
C LYS A 182 6.62 19.52 -3.88
N ASN A 183 7.88 19.72 -3.57
CA ASN A 183 8.25 20.43 -2.34
C ASN A 183 7.80 21.89 -2.40
N LEU A 184 7.08 22.33 -1.38
CA LEU A 184 6.44 23.66 -1.33
C LEU A 184 7.43 24.82 -1.09
N SER A 185 8.71 24.52 -0.84
CA SER A 185 9.79 25.51 -0.62
C SER A 185 10.57 25.93 -1.87
N ASN A 186 9.92 26.02 -3.04
CA ASN A 186 10.51 26.41 -4.33
C ASN A 186 11.40 25.37 -5.05
N ALA A 187 11.48 24.12 -4.59
CA ALA A 187 12.12 23.05 -5.35
C ALA A 187 11.40 22.78 -6.70
N PRO A 188 12.05 22.21 -7.70
CA PRO A 188 11.38 21.81 -8.94
C PRO A 188 10.32 20.74 -8.69
N TRP A 189 9.48 20.43 -9.70
CA TRP A 189 8.71 19.20 -9.72
C TRP A 189 9.66 18.04 -9.92
N GLU A 190 9.46 16.99 -9.16
CA GLU A 190 10.19 15.74 -9.19
C GLU A 190 9.29 14.63 -9.68
N PHE A 191 9.85 13.61 -10.31
CA PHE A 191 9.10 12.54 -10.95
C PHE A 191 9.65 11.19 -10.55
N GLY A 192 8.78 10.19 -10.53
CA GLY A 192 9.13 8.82 -10.24
C GLY A 192 8.13 7.85 -10.87
N TYR A 193 8.43 6.57 -10.71
CA TYR A 193 7.58 5.50 -11.18
C TYR A 193 7.61 4.30 -10.24
N ALA A 194 6.49 3.55 -10.21
CA ALA A 194 6.46 2.22 -9.62
C ALA A 194 5.65 1.27 -10.51
N LEU A 195 6.18 0.09 -10.74
CA LEU A 195 5.57 -0.97 -11.54
C LEU A 195 5.39 -2.19 -10.67
N GLY A 196 4.21 -2.77 -10.66
CA GLY A 196 3.86 -3.96 -9.91
C GLY A 196 3.33 -5.07 -10.81
N PHE A 197 3.69 -6.30 -10.46
CA PHE A 197 3.25 -7.49 -11.14
C PHE A 197 3.09 -8.61 -10.12
N SER A 198 1.88 -9.17 -9.99
CA SER A 198 1.63 -10.18 -8.97
C SER A 198 0.56 -11.18 -9.38
N ARG A 199 0.49 -12.30 -8.64
CA ARG A 199 -0.52 -13.32 -8.81
C ARG A 199 -0.72 -14.14 -7.54
N PRO A 200 -1.96 -14.51 -7.17
CA PRO A 200 -2.21 -15.57 -6.20
C PRO A 200 -1.59 -16.91 -6.64
N LEU A 201 -0.97 -17.64 -5.71
CA LEU A 201 -0.34 -18.91 -6.02
C LEU A 201 -1.37 -19.99 -6.40
N ALA A 202 -2.63 -19.82 -6.03
CA ALA A 202 -3.75 -20.63 -6.53
C ALA A 202 -4.98 -19.78 -6.76
N LEU A 203 -5.66 -19.95 -7.89
CA LEU A 203 -6.86 -19.21 -8.27
C LEU A 203 -8.17 -19.85 -7.79
N LYS A 204 -8.13 -21.08 -7.31
CA LYS A 204 -9.31 -21.79 -6.82
C LYS A 204 -9.39 -21.66 -5.31
N ALA A 205 -10.49 -21.10 -4.83
CA ALA A 205 -10.78 -21.10 -3.40
C ALA A 205 -10.88 -22.53 -2.86
N SER A 206 -10.30 -22.74 -1.67
CA SER A 206 -10.46 -24.01 -0.96
C SER A 206 -11.83 -24.06 -0.29
N ALA A 207 -12.48 -25.23 -0.30
CA ALA A 207 -13.72 -25.45 0.44
C ALA A 207 -13.52 -25.44 1.97
N LYS A 208 -12.27 -25.49 2.44
CA LYS A 208 -11.93 -25.47 3.88
C LYS A 208 -11.13 -24.21 4.19
N ARG A 209 -11.45 -23.56 5.31
CA ARG A 209 -10.59 -22.51 5.88
C ARG A 209 -9.24 -23.10 6.26
N CYS A 210 -8.18 -22.57 5.73
CA CYS A 210 -6.83 -23.06 5.92
C CYS A 210 -5.87 -21.85 5.83
N SER A 211 -5.08 -21.65 6.85
CA SER A 211 -4.12 -20.53 6.88
C SER A 211 -2.98 -20.70 5.88
N LEU A 212 -2.50 -21.94 5.66
CA LEU A 212 -1.37 -22.24 4.78
C LEU A 212 -1.81 -22.75 3.40
N CYS A 213 -3.03 -22.48 2.97
CA CYS A 213 -3.46 -22.81 1.61
C CYS A 213 -2.84 -21.86 0.59
N LEU A 214 -2.45 -22.38 -0.58
CA LEU A 214 -1.76 -21.60 -1.62
C LEU A 214 -2.56 -20.38 -2.11
N GLN A 215 -3.89 -20.42 -2.05
CA GLN A 215 -4.74 -19.29 -2.41
C GLN A 215 -4.57 -18.07 -1.48
N ASN A 216 -4.02 -18.25 -0.28
CA ASN A 216 -3.77 -17.18 0.66
C ASN A 216 -2.42 -16.49 0.42
N PHE A 217 -1.62 -17.00 -0.50
CA PHE A 217 -0.34 -16.42 -0.85
C PHE A 217 -0.40 -15.75 -2.22
N ILE A 218 0.11 -14.53 -2.28
CA ILE A 218 0.30 -13.78 -3.52
C ILE A 218 1.79 -13.56 -3.68
N ALA A 219 2.34 -13.95 -4.82
CA ALA A 219 3.73 -13.68 -5.16
C ALA A 219 3.81 -12.69 -6.31
N GLY A 220 4.80 -11.83 -6.29
CA GLY A 220 4.98 -10.81 -7.30
C GLY A 220 6.36 -10.18 -7.27
N ALA A 221 6.49 -9.07 -7.96
CA ALA A 221 7.65 -8.22 -7.94
C ALA A 221 7.23 -6.77 -8.21
N GLU A 222 8.01 -5.85 -7.69
CA GLU A 222 7.92 -4.42 -7.93
C GLU A 222 9.22 -3.92 -8.55
N MET A 223 9.13 -2.91 -9.38
CA MET A 223 10.26 -2.14 -9.88
C MET A 223 9.91 -0.66 -9.75
N TYR A 224 10.73 0.11 -9.05
CA TYR A 224 10.45 1.51 -8.80
C TYR A 224 11.74 2.33 -8.78
N GLY A 225 11.60 3.64 -9.01
CA GLY A 225 12.74 4.56 -9.02
C GLY A 225 12.39 5.97 -9.43
N GLY A 226 13.34 6.88 -9.24
CA GLY A 226 13.25 8.26 -9.65
C GLY A 226 13.38 8.44 -11.16
N LEU A 227 12.79 9.52 -11.66
CA LEU A 227 12.89 9.98 -13.04
C LEU A 227 13.49 11.39 -13.14
N GLY A 228 14.11 11.85 -12.05
CA GLY A 228 14.67 13.18 -11.99
C GLY A 228 13.62 14.28 -11.84
N ASP A 229 13.98 15.49 -12.18
CA ASP A 229 13.16 16.67 -12.04
C ASP A 229 12.74 17.28 -13.41
N ARG A 230 11.95 18.35 -13.37
CA ARG A 230 11.50 19.04 -14.59
C ARG A 230 12.63 19.64 -15.45
N TYR A 231 13.84 19.79 -14.92
CA TYR A 231 14.99 20.35 -15.65
C TYR A 231 15.94 19.27 -16.13
N SER A 232 15.97 18.12 -15.44
CA SER A 232 16.82 16.97 -15.74
C SER A 232 15.97 15.69 -15.60
N PHE A 233 15.12 15.44 -16.58
CA PHE A 233 14.25 14.26 -16.60
C PHE A 233 14.99 13.07 -17.23
N GLY A 234 15.02 11.94 -16.53
CA GLY A 234 15.68 10.71 -17.04
C GLY A 234 16.04 9.74 -15.92
N LEU A 235 16.85 8.75 -16.25
CA LEU A 235 17.30 7.69 -15.35
C LEU A 235 18.72 7.94 -14.82
N HIS A 236 19.27 9.12 -15.03
CA HIS A 236 20.61 9.48 -14.57
C HIS A 236 20.53 10.16 -13.20
N ASP A 237 21.47 9.78 -12.32
CA ASP A 237 21.56 10.30 -10.96
C ASP A 237 20.25 10.09 -10.19
N THR A 238 19.66 8.90 -10.34
CA THR A 238 18.41 8.49 -9.72
C THR A 238 18.51 7.07 -9.18
N SER A 239 17.83 6.77 -8.09
CA SER A 239 17.81 5.42 -7.51
C SER A 239 16.77 4.52 -8.17
N HIS A 240 17.12 3.25 -8.36
CA HIS A 240 16.22 2.23 -8.92
C HIS A 240 16.31 0.91 -8.17
N TYR A 241 15.17 0.26 -7.99
CA TYR A 241 15.06 -0.97 -7.21
C TYR A 241 14.24 -2.02 -7.93
N LEU A 242 14.63 -3.29 -7.73
CA LEU A 242 13.81 -4.47 -8.03
C LEU A 242 13.53 -5.20 -6.73
N ALA A 243 12.26 -5.45 -6.44
CA ALA A 243 11.81 -5.99 -5.17
C ALA A 243 10.78 -7.12 -5.38
N PRO A 244 11.19 -8.40 -5.32
CA PRO A 244 10.23 -9.49 -5.19
C PRO A 244 9.34 -9.31 -3.96
N VAL A 245 8.06 -9.63 -4.06
CA VAL A 245 7.10 -9.51 -2.96
C VAL A 245 6.36 -10.82 -2.73
N LEU A 246 6.14 -11.15 -1.48
CA LEU A 246 5.26 -12.22 -1.04
C LEU A 246 4.29 -11.67 -0.01
N ALA A 247 2.99 -11.76 -0.30
CA ALA A 247 1.93 -11.46 0.64
C ALA A 247 1.24 -12.74 1.10
N TRP A 248 0.85 -12.79 2.37
CA TRP A 248 0.14 -13.89 3.00
C TRP A 248 -1.11 -13.38 3.70
N ASN A 249 -2.26 -13.60 3.09
CA ASN A 249 -3.56 -13.20 3.61
C ASN A 249 -4.09 -14.31 4.54
N LEU A 250 -4.26 -13.98 5.80
CA LEU A 250 -4.73 -14.90 6.83
C LEU A 250 -6.27 -14.86 6.93
N PRO A 251 -6.94 -15.99 7.25
CA PRO A 251 -8.41 -16.03 7.39
C PRO A 251 -8.98 -15.19 8.53
N SER A 252 -8.17 -14.49 9.29
CA SER A 252 -8.50 -13.66 10.45
C SER A 252 -8.35 -12.17 10.18
N ASP A 253 -8.44 -11.75 8.90
CA ASP A 253 -8.32 -10.37 8.45
C ASP A 253 -6.94 -9.74 8.78
N TRP A 254 -5.91 -10.57 8.78
CA TRP A 254 -4.51 -10.17 8.87
C TRP A 254 -3.79 -10.44 7.56
N THR A 255 -2.96 -9.50 7.13
CA THR A 255 -2.05 -9.68 6.00
C THR A 255 -0.61 -9.47 6.45
N LEU A 256 0.27 -10.33 5.99
CA LEU A 256 1.70 -10.23 6.16
C LEU A 256 2.34 -10.04 4.80
N ARG A 257 3.26 -9.08 4.68
CA ARG A 257 4.01 -8.80 3.45
C ARG A 257 5.50 -8.85 3.74
N ILE A 258 6.27 -9.38 2.81
CA ILE A 258 7.74 -9.35 2.83
C ILE A 258 8.27 -9.06 1.45
N SER A 259 9.24 -8.15 1.37
CA SER A 259 9.85 -7.74 0.10
C SER A 259 11.33 -7.39 0.31
N PRO A 260 12.27 -8.21 -0.18
CA PRO A 260 13.66 -7.82 -0.31
C PRO A 260 13.82 -6.94 -1.55
N GLY A 261 14.29 -5.70 -1.38
CA GLY A 261 14.60 -4.75 -2.45
C GLY A 261 16.08 -4.72 -2.76
N PHE A 262 16.42 -4.79 -4.03
CA PHE A 262 17.80 -4.78 -4.55
C PHE A 262 18.03 -3.52 -5.37
N GLY A 263 18.99 -2.69 -4.98
CA GLY A 263 19.40 -1.53 -5.77
C GLY A 263 20.03 -1.95 -7.09
N LEU A 264 19.60 -1.32 -8.17
CA LEU A 264 19.99 -1.67 -9.54
C LEU A 264 21.19 -0.84 -10.05
N ASN A 265 21.52 0.25 -9.36
CA ASN A 265 22.65 1.11 -9.70
C ASN A 265 23.40 1.57 -8.43
N ASP A 266 24.45 2.37 -8.63
CA ASP A 266 25.29 2.83 -7.53
C ASP A 266 24.66 3.95 -6.70
N ASP A 267 23.63 4.62 -7.21
CA ASP A 267 22.88 5.66 -6.52
C ASP A 267 21.85 5.08 -5.55
N SER A 268 21.49 3.81 -5.70
CA SER A 268 20.53 3.10 -4.87
C SER A 268 21.15 2.53 -3.61
N HIS A 269 20.38 2.42 -2.53
CA HIS A 269 20.77 1.54 -1.43
C HIS A 269 21.01 0.13 -1.94
N ARG A 270 22.04 -0.51 -1.46
CA ARG A 270 22.41 -1.85 -1.92
C ARG A 270 21.32 -2.88 -1.67
N PHE A 271 20.67 -2.79 -0.50
CA PHE A 271 19.67 -3.75 -0.08
C PHE A 271 18.69 -3.12 0.91
N LEU A 272 17.42 -3.38 0.70
CA LEU A 272 16.31 -3.03 1.57
C LEU A 272 15.55 -4.32 1.92
N LEU A 273 15.29 -4.60 3.17
CA LEU A 273 14.37 -5.65 3.58
C LEU A 273 13.12 -5.01 4.17
N ARG A 274 11.99 -5.21 3.51
CA ARG A 274 10.70 -4.66 3.91
C ARG A 274 9.79 -5.74 4.46
N PHE A 275 9.09 -5.40 5.50
CA PHE A 275 8.11 -6.25 6.14
C PHE A 275 6.88 -5.42 6.50
N GLY A 276 5.69 -5.92 6.17
CA GLY A 276 4.41 -5.31 6.51
C GLY A 276 3.52 -6.27 7.25
N ILE A 277 2.75 -5.75 8.19
CA ILE A 277 1.66 -6.45 8.85
C ILE A 277 0.47 -5.52 8.90
N SER A 278 -0.68 -5.99 8.42
CA SER A 278 -1.91 -5.22 8.44
C SER A 278 -3.07 -6.00 9.04
N ARG A 279 -4.08 -5.27 9.48
CA ARG A 279 -5.34 -5.82 9.96
C ARG A 279 -6.51 -4.93 9.60
N GLU A 280 -7.48 -5.51 8.92
CA GLU A 280 -8.76 -4.88 8.65
C GLU A 280 -9.71 -4.96 9.87
N VAL A 281 -10.37 -3.84 10.17
CA VAL A 281 -11.42 -3.70 11.18
C VAL A 281 -12.73 -3.38 10.47
N SER A 282 -13.45 -4.44 10.07
CA SER A 282 -14.71 -4.31 9.32
C SER A 282 -15.79 -3.58 10.11
N GLY A 283 -16.50 -2.65 9.45
CA GLY A 283 -17.61 -1.90 10.03
C GLY A 283 -17.22 -0.88 11.10
N PHE A 284 -15.97 -0.44 11.13
CA PHE A 284 -15.45 0.56 12.06
C PHE A 284 -16.29 1.85 12.09
N GLY A 285 -16.72 2.37 10.93
CA GLY A 285 -17.57 3.55 10.85
C GLY A 285 -18.92 3.39 11.57
N SER A 286 -19.52 2.20 11.50
CA SER A 286 -20.75 1.91 12.22
C SER A 286 -20.54 1.75 13.73
N MET A 287 -19.40 1.22 14.16
CA MET A 287 -19.04 1.13 15.58
C MET A 287 -18.89 2.52 16.21
N ILE A 288 -18.20 3.45 15.54
CA ILE A 288 -18.06 4.84 15.99
C ILE A 288 -19.44 5.53 16.01
N GLY A 289 -20.24 5.38 14.95
CA GLY A 289 -21.58 5.97 14.88
C GLY A 289 -22.49 5.51 16.02
N ASN A 290 -22.43 4.24 16.41
CA ASN A 290 -23.19 3.69 17.54
C ASN A 290 -22.64 4.19 18.90
N PHE A 291 -21.33 4.29 19.06
CA PHE A 291 -20.69 4.82 20.26
C PHE A 291 -21.10 6.29 20.52
N LEU A 292 -21.10 7.12 19.47
CA LEU A 292 -21.49 8.53 19.58
C LEU A 292 -22.99 8.71 19.88
N LYS A 293 -23.87 7.82 19.38
CA LYS A 293 -25.31 7.84 19.64
C LYS A 293 -25.66 7.29 21.02
N GLY A 294 -24.90 6.32 21.53
CA GLY A 294 -25.13 5.71 22.84
C GLY A 294 -24.75 6.60 24.02
N ASN A 295 -24.07 7.71 23.78
CA ASN A 295 -23.68 8.71 24.78
C ASN A 295 -24.61 9.95 24.78
N GLN A 296 -25.72 9.93 24.03
CA GLN A 296 -26.80 10.92 24.07
C GLN A 296 -28.03 10.33 24.78
#